data_1719b8d05836125d2c380d8175132bc3
#
_entry.id   1719b8d05836125d2c380d8175132bc3
#
_cell.length_a   1.000
_cell.length_b   1.000
_cell.length_c   1.000
_cell.angle_alpha   90.00
_cell.angle_beta   90.00
_cell.angle_gamma   90.00
#
_symmetry.space_group_name_H-M   'P 1'
#
loop_
_entity.id
_entity.type
_entity.pdbx_description
1 polymer ?
#
loop_
_entity_poly.entity_id
_entity_poly.type
_entity_poly.pdbx_seq_one_letter_code
_entity_poly.pdbx_strand_id
1 'polypeptide(L)'
;MALFQAFRAVRPASEKAEKVAALPYDVVSREEARKIGEKNSESFLHIDRAEMDLDPETDLYDPMVYQKARENLDRFQKEGILIQDEKPNYYLYELIRKGRSQTGIVGVSSIDDYMNLSLIHI
;
A
#
# COMPACT_ATOMS: atom_id res chain seq x y z
N MET A 1 -12.50 -13.26 -21.89
CA MET A 1 -12.09 -13.91 -20.63
C MET A 1 -11.06 -13.02 -19.92
N ALA A 2 -11.27 -12.74 -18.66
CA ALA A 2 -10.32 -11.93 -17.90
C ALA A 2 -9.05 -12.74 -17.61
N LEU A 3 -7.89 -12.10 -17.80
CA LEU A 3 -6.61 -12.68 -17.44
C LEU A 3 -6.28 -12.33 -16.00
N PHE A 4 -5.95 -13.33 -15.22
CA PHE A 4 -5.50 -13.18 -13.84
C PHE A 4 -4.10 -13.78 -13.72
N GLN A 5 -3.11 -12.96 -13.46
CA GLN A 5 -1.71 -13.34 -13.55
C GLN A 5 -0.95 -13.14 -12.25
N ALA A 6 0.09 -13.93 -12.08
CA ALA A 6 1.08 -13.76 -11.03
C ALA A 6 1.89 -12.47 -11.28
N PHE A 7 2.45 -11.91 -10.23
CA PHE A 7 3.27 -10.72 -10.33
C PHE A 7 4.37 -10.72 -9.25
N ARG A 8 5.34 -9.84 -9.43
CA ARG A 8 6.44 -9.66 -8.48
C ARG A 8 6.06 -8.57 -7.49
N ALA A 9 5.49 -8.95 -6.36
CA ALA A 9 5.05 -7.98 -5.36
C ALA A 9 6.22 -7.30 -4.65
N VAL A 10 6.01 -6.05 -4.29
CA VAL A 10 6.86 -5.33 -3.36
C VAL A 10 6.25 -5.50 -1.98
N ARG A 11 6.98 -6.14 -1.08
CA ARG A 11 6.49 -6.50 0.25
C ARG A 11 7.47 -6.08 1.33
N PRO A 12 7.00 -5.86 2.56
CA PRO A 12 7.91 -5.61 3.67
C PRO A 12 8.87 -6.79 3.88
N ALA A 13 10.11 -6.49 4.19
CA ALA A 13 11.02 -7.50 4.73
C ALA A 13 10.38 -8.08 6.00
N SER A 14 10.58 -9.38 6.24
CA SER A 14 9.87 -10.07 7.33
C SER A 14 10.12 -9.43 8.71
N GLU A 15 11.32 -8.96 8.97
CA GLU A 15 11.67 -8.27 10.21
C GLU A 15 11.13 -6.84 10.29
N LYS A 16 10.62 -6.29 9.19
CA LYS A 16 10.06 -4.94 9.11
C LYS A 16 8.54 -4.92 8.99
N ALA A 17 7.92 -6.05 8.72
CA ALA A 17 6.49 -6.14 8.43
C ALA A 17 5.62 -5.49 9.50
N GLU A 18 5.95 -5.71 10.76
CA GLU A 18 5.18 -5.17 11.89
C GLU A 18 5.21 -3.65 11.93
N LYS A 19 6.34 -3.04 11.59
CA LYS A 19 6.50 -1.58 11.58
C LYS A 19 5.88 -0.94 10.34
N VAL A 20 5.91 -1.64 9.21
CA VAL A 20 5.35 -1.15 7.94
C VAL A 20 3.84 -1.19 7.96
N ALA A 21 3.25 -2.22 8.58
CA ALA A 21 1.81 -2.38 8.65
C ALA A 21 1.14 -1.13 9.24
N ALA A 22 0.10 -0.66 8.56
CA ALA A 22 -0.60 0.56 8.94
C ALA A 22 -2.10 0.36 8.80
N LEU A 23 -2.87 1.18 9.51
CA LEU A 23 -4.31 1.26 9.33
C LEU A 23 -4.62 1.77 7.92
N PRO A 24 -5.79 1.41 7.36
CA PRO A 24 -6.21 1.96 6.08
C PRO A 24 -6.17 3.49 6.08
N TYR A 25 -5.83 4.06 4.94
CA TYR A 25 -5.59 5.50 4.81
C TYR A 25 -6.81 6.36 5.20
N ASP A 26 -8.00 5.81 5.09
CA ASP A 26 -9.26 6.53 5.32
C ASP A 26 -9.76 6.47 6.78
N VAL A 27 -9.10 5.70 7.65
CA VAL A 27 -9.50 5.62 9.06
C VAL A 27 -8.67 6.49 9.99
N VAL A 28 -7.62 7.12 9.49
CA VAL A 28 -6.80 8.04 10.27
C VAL A 28 -6.92 9.45 9.72
N SER A 29 -7.01 10.44 10.61
CA SER A 29 -6.96 11.83 10.22
C SER A 29 -5.54 12.21 9.84
N ARG A 30 -5.40 13.35 9.15
CA ARG A 30 -4.08 13.88 8.77
C ARG A 30 -3.17 14.10 10.00
N GLU A 31 -3.75 14.61 11.07
CA GLU A 31 -3.03 14.86 12.32
C GLU A 31 -2.59 13.55 12.99
N GLU A 32 -3.48 12.56 13.02
CA GLU A 32 -3.19 11.24 13.59
C GLU A 32 -2.09 10.54 12.77
N ALA A 33 -2.17 10.59 11.44
CA ALA A 33 -1.15 10.03 10.56
C ALA A 33 0.21 10.65 10.83
N ARG A 34 0.25 11.97 11.00
CA ARG A 34 1.49 12.69 11.31
C ARG A 34 2.10 12.22 12.62
N LYS A 35 1.30 12.06 13.66
CA LYS A 35 1.77 11.57 14.96
C LYS A 35 2.34 10.16 14.86
N ILE A 36 1.66 9.29 14.14
CA ILE A 36 2.12 7.91 13.92
C ILE A 36 3.43 7.92 13.15
N GLY A 37 3.52 8.74 12.10
CA GLY A 37 4.72 8.83 11.26
C GLY A 37 5.94 9.38 12.00
N GLU A 38 5.73 10.32 12.92
CA GLU A 38 6.81 10.85 13.74
C GLU A 38 7.44 9.79 14.65
N LYS A 39 6.62 8.86 15.13
CA LYS A 39 7.08 7.77 15.99
C LYS A 39 7.62 6.57 15.21
N ASN A 40 7.21 6.41 13.96
CA ASN A 40 7.58 5.25 13.15
C ASN A 40 7.91 5.69 11.72
N SER A 41 9.20 5.85 11.44
CA SER A 41 9.70 6.25 10.12
C SER A 41 9.50 5.17 9.05
N GLU A 42 9.17 3.95 9.45
CA GLU A 42 8.99 2.81 8.55
C GLU A 42 7.50 2.51 8.27
N SER A 43 6.58 3.30 8.82
CA SER A 43 5.14 3.12 8.59
C SER A 43 4.78 3.33 7.12
N PHE A 44 3.96 2.44 6.57
CA PHE A 44 3.46 2.58 5.20
C PHE A 44 2.67 3.88 4.98
N LEU A 45 2.19 4.52 6.05
CA LEU A 45 1.52 5.82 5.96
C LEU A 45 2.40 6.89 5.31
N HIS A 46 3.73 6.78 5.39
CA HIS A 46 4.63 7.69 4.70
C HIS A 46 4.48 7.62 3.18
N ILE A 47 3.98 6.52 2.65
CA ILE A 47 3.71 6.33 1.23
C ILE A 47 2.24 6.63 0.93
N ASP A 48 1.36 6.06 1.71
CA ASP A 48 -0.08 6.12 1.50
C ASP A 48 -0.68 7.48 1.87
N ARG A 49 -0.12 8.11 2.89
CA ARG A 49 -0.51 9.44 3.37
C ARG A 49 0.71 10.37 3.38
N ALA A 50 1.39 10.47 2.23
CA ALA A 50 2.66 11.21 2.12
C ALA A 50 2.53 12.69 2.48
N GLU A 51 1.33 13.26 2.41
CA GLU A 51 1.08 14.65 2.82
C GLU A 51 1.43 14.92 4.28
N MET A 52 1.49 13.87 5.12
CA MET A 52 1.87 14.03 6.52
C MET A 52 3.33 14.45 6.70
N ASP A 53 4.17 14.19 5.70
CA ASP A 53 5.58 14.56 5.69
C ASP A 53 5.83 15.95 5.11
N LEU A 54 4.77 16.62 4.69
CA LEU A 54 4.81 17.98 4.12
C LEU A 54 4.17 18.99 5.09
N ASP A 55 4.19 20.25 4.70
CA ASP A 55 3.57 21.32 5.47
C ASP A 55 2.08 21.00 5.70
N PRO A 56 1.55 21.21 6.93
CA PRO A 56 0.15 20.92 7.24
C PRO A 56 -0.86 21.65 6.35
N GLU A 57 -0.47 22.76 5.74
CA GLU A 57 -1.33 23.54 4.85
C GLU A 57 -1.27 23.07 3.39
N THR A 58 -0.43 22.09 3.07
CA THR A 58 -0.31 21.57 1.71
C THR A 58 -1.64 20.93 1.26
N ASP A 59 -2.10 21.28 0.06
CA ASP A 59 -3.29 20.68 -0.53
C ASP A 59 -3.03 19.18 -0.78
N LEU A 60 -4.03 18.34 -0.48
CA LEU A 60 -3.92 16.90 -0.68
C LEU A 60 -3.69 16.49 -2.13
N TYR A 61 -4.08 17.34 -3.06
CA TYR A 61 -3.91 17.09 -4.50
C TYR A 61 -2.70 17.82 -5.10
N ASP A 62 -1.88 18.45 -4.26
CA ASP A 62 -0.66 19.10 -4.73
C ASP A 62 0.28 18.04 -5.32
N PRO A 63 0.88 18.29 -6.50
CA PRO A 63 1.86 17.37 -7.08
C PRO A 63 2.99 16.97 -6.15
N MET A 64 3.34 17.83 -5.20
CA MET A 64 4.39 17.52 -4.20
C MET A 64 4.02 16.34 -3.32
N VAL A 65 2.72 16.07 -3.09
CA VAL A 65 2.27 14.91 -2.32
C VAL A 65 2.66 13.62 -3.04
N TYR A 66 2.40 13.55 -4.34
CA TYR A 66 2.73 12.39 -5.16
C TYR A 66 4.24 12.19 -5.29
N GLN A 67 4.97 13.29 -5.44
CA GLN A 67 6.42 13.25 -5.48
C GLN A 67 6.99 12.75 -4.16
N LYS A 68 6.46 13.20 -3.04
CA LYS A 68 6.88 12.74 -1.71
C LYS A 68 6.60 11.26 -1.51
N ALA A 69 5.43 10.80 -1.96
CA ALA A 69 5.08 9.37 -1.91
C ALA A 69 6.11 8.54 -2.71
N ARG A 70 6.49 9.01 -3.88
CA ARG A 70 7.49 8.33 -4.71
C ARG A 70 8.86 8.30 -4.05
N GLU A 71 9.27 9.42 -3.48
CA GLU A 71 10.54 9.50 -2.74
C GLU A 71 10.56 8.53 -1.56
N ASN A 72 9.46 8.45 -0.80
CA ASN A 72 9.35 7.54 0.33
C ASN A 72 9.37 6.08 -0.11
N LEU A 73 8.69 5.75 -1.22
CA LEU A 73 8.71 4.40 -1.77
C LEU A 73 10.14 4.01 -2.19
N ASP A 74 10.84 4.90 -2.88
CA ASP A 74 12.23 4.66 -3.30
C ASP A 74 13.14 4.48 -2.08
N ARG A 75 12.95 5.30 -1.05
CA ARG A 75 13.70 5.18 0.20
C ARG A 75 13.46 3.84 0.88
N PHE A 76 12.21 3.41 0.96
CA PHE A 76 11.87 2.13 1.59
C PHE A 76 12.51 0.97 0.85
N GLN A 77 12.53 1.00 -0.47
CA GLN A 77 13.19 -0.04 -1.27
C GLN A 77 14.72 0.02 -1.12
N LYS A 78 15.30 1.21 -1.13
CA LYS A 78 16.75 1.39 -0.99
C LYS A 78 17.25 0.91 0.37
N GLU A 79 16.49 1.15 1.42
CA GLU A 79 16.85 0.76 2.79
C GLU A 79 16.49 -0.69 3.11
N GLY A 80 15.88 -1.42 2.17
CA GLY A 80 15.49 -2.82 2.38
C GLY A 80 14.29 -3.00 3.29
N ILE A 81 13.51 -1.94 3.51
CA ILE A 81 12.26 -2.01 4.27
C ILE A 81 11.20 -2.73 3.43
N LEU A 82 11.13 -2.39 2.15
CA LEU A 82 10.30 -3.06 1.15
C LEU A 82 11.21 -3.77 0.15
N ILE A 83 10.86 -5.00 -0.18
CA ILE A 83 11.64 -5.85 -1.10
C ILE A 83 10.72 -6.37 -2.19
N GLN A 84 11.16 -6.30 -3.44
CA GLN A 84 10.43 -6.89 -4.55
C GLN A 84 10.82 -8.35 -4.71
N ASP A 85 9.82 -9.23 -4.84
CA ASP A 85 10.06 -10.66 -5.07
C ASP A 85 10.79 -10.86 -6.40
N GLU A 86 11.68 -11.85 -6.45
CA GLU A 86 12.48 -12.14 -7.64
C GLU A 86 11.67 -12.78 -8.76
N LYS A 87 10.65 -13.54 -8.41
CA LYS A 87 9.82 -14.27 -9.37
C LYS A 87 8.36 -13.88 -9.23
N PRO A 88 7.58 -13.91 -10.33
CA PRO A 88 6.14 -13.70 -10.25
C PRO A 88 5.48 -14.78 -9.38
N ASN A 89 4.58 -14.37 -8.52
CA ASN A 89 3.83 -15.24 -7.63
C ASN A 89 2.38 -14.78 -7.53
N TYR A 90 1.51 -15.69 -7.12
CA TYR A 90 0.23 -15.33 -6.53
C TYR A 90 0.43 -15.23 -5.03
N TYR A 91 -0.38 -14.41 -4.36
CA TYR A 91 -0.24 -14.18 -2.93
C TYR A 91 -1.53 -14.53 -2.22
N LEU A 92 -1.40 -14.98 -0.98
CA LEU A 92 -2.55 -15.18 -0.11
C LEU A 92 -2.69 -13.98 0.81
N TYR A 93 -3.89 -13.41 0.85
CA TYR A 93 -4.21 -12.29 1.70
C TYR A 93 -5.24 -12.76 2.73
N GLU A 94 -4.83 -12.86 3.99
CA GLU A 94 -5.70 -13.31 5.06
C GLU A 94 -6.13 -12.13 5.92
N LEU A 95 -7.44 -11.99 6.09
CA LEU A 95 -8.04 -11.02 7.02
C LEU A 95 -8.64 -11.79 8.19
N ILE A 96 -8.27 -11.40 9.40
CA ILE A 96 -8.80 -12.00 10.62
C ILE A 96 -9.55 -10.92 11.39
N ARG A 97 -10.83 -11.16 11.67
CA ARG A 97 -11.66 -10.23 12.44
C ARG A 97 -12.58 -11.02 13.36
N LYS A 98 -12.53 -10.72 14.66
CA LYS A 98 -13.38 -11.36 15.67
C LYS A 98 -13.29 -12.89 15.62
N GLY A 99 -12.09 -13.44 15.45
CA GLY A 99 -11.87 -14.87 15.36
C GLY A 99 -12.22 -15.53 14.04
N ARG A 100 -12.72 -14.76 13.07
CA ARG A 100 -13.03 -15.26 11.73
C ARG A 100 -11.91 -14.93 10.77
N SER A 101 -11.48 -15.91 10.00
CA SER A 101 -10.46 -15.75 8.97
C SER A 101 -11.10 -15.83 7.59
N GLN A 102 -10.71 -14.91 6.71
CA GLN A 102 -11.09 -14.94 5.30
C GLN A 102 -9.81 -14.78 4.49
N THR A 103 -9.59 -15.72 3.56
CA THR A 103 -8.38 -15.73 2.74
C THR A 103 -8.74 -15.52 1.28
N GLY A 104 -8.05 -14.62 0.62
CA GLY A 104 -8.20 -14.36 -0.80
C GLY A 104 -6.88 -14.60 -1.54
N ILE A 105 -6.99 -14.75 -2.84
CA ILE A 105 -5.84 -14.88 -3.73
C ILE A 105 -5.62 -13.53 -4.42
N VAL A 106 -4.38 -13.03 -4.39
CA VAL A 106 -3.99 -11.77 -4.99
C VAL A 106 -3.21 -12.02 -6.27
N GLY A 107 -3.61 -11.36 -7.32
CA GLY A 107 -2.93 -11.36 -8.61
C GLY A 107 -3.24 -10.06 -9.35
N VAL A 108 -2.81 -9.96 -10.60
CA VAL A 108 -3.08 -8.79 -11.43
C VAL A 108 -3.93 -9.17 -12.63
N SER A 109 -4.77 -8.24 -13.05
CA SER A 109 -5.55 -8.36 -14.29
C SER A 109 -5.46 -7.07 -15.08
N SER A 110 -5.79 -7.12 -16.37
CA SER A 110 -5.75 -5.91 -17.18
C SER A 110 -6.87 -4.95 -16.75
N ILE A 111 -6.60 -3.66 -16.85
CA ILE A 111 -7.57 -2.62 -16.56
C ILE A 111 -8.78 -2.73 -17.47
N ASP A 112 -8.56 -3.06 -18.75
CA ASP A 112 -9.63 -3.23 -19.74
C ASP A 112 -10.57 -4.36 -19.34
N ASP A 113 -10.03 -5.51 -18.93
CA ASP A 113 -10.81 -6.64 -18.45
C ASP A 113 -11.63 -6.27 -17.22
N TYR A 114 -11.02 -5.54 -16.29
CA TYR A 114 -11.71 -5.08 -15.09
C TYR A 114 -12.89 -4.17 -15.43
N MET A 115 -12.70 -3.22 -16.33
CA MET A 115 -13.76 -2.32 -16.78
C MET A 115 -14.90 -3.07 -17.45
N ASN A 116 -14.60 -4.06 -18.28
CA ASN A 116 -15.61 -4.88 -18.95
C ASN A 116 -16.43 -5.70 -17.94
N LEU A 117 -15.76 -6.31 -16.95
CA LEU A 117 -16.45 -7.06 -15.89
C LEU A 117 -17.33 -6.16 -15.05
N SER A 118 -16.88 -4.95 -14.76
CA SER A 118 -17.65 -3.96 -14.02
C SER A 118 -18.95 -3.60 -14.73
N LEU A 119 -18.92 -3.47 -16.05
CA LEU A 119 -20.09 -3.19 -16.86
C LEU A 119 -21.08 -4.37 -16.91
N ILE A 120 -20.58 -5.58 -16.84
CA ILE A 120 -21.41 -6.79 -16.86
C ILE A 120 -22.17 -6.97 -15.55
N HIS A 121 -21.61 -6.55 -14.44
CA HIS A 121 -22.15 -6.77 -13.11
C HIS A 121 -22.99 -5.60 -12.55
N ILE A 122 -23.17 -4.57 -13.31
CA ILE A 122 -24.04 -3.44 -12.94
C ILE A 122 -25.57 -3.76 -13.19
#